data_a54bef6100bce1c36442c22741da632c
#
_entry.id   a54bef6100bce1c36442c22741da632c
#
_cell.length_a   1.000
_cell.length_b   1.000
_cell.length_c   1.000
_cell.angle_alpha   90.00
_cell.angle_beta   90.00
_cell.angle_gamma   90.00
#
_symmetry.space_group_name_H-M   'P 1'
#
loop_
_entity.id
_entity.type
_entity.pdbx_description
1 polymer ?
#
loop_
_entity_poly.entity_id
_entity_poly.type
_entity_poly.pdbx_seq_one_letter_code
_entity_poly.pdbx_strand_id
1 'polypeptide(L)'
;MTNKLKQRESYPILVIHSTDTSFGFGYRKTNNLESDELFIKKFDNDLCNNLINDLNKFISKENLQKINKLSVSIGPANFNASRLIVVLARTISQQINCPLDSFSSFEIMAKRIASKNNIFTNKKSFWIYKKLKRKGFIAGKYEICHNEKNSSDLVIRETVLPKVVKELKSKELSFEATYNDKEDLKELLDLSNKNLLNSNVDSWR
;
A
#
# COMPACT_ATOMS: atom_id res chain seq x y z
N MET A 1 16.17 8.01 40.93
CA MET A 1 15.97 7.07 39.82
C MET A 1 14.90 7.64 38.92
N THR A 2 15.31 8.36 37.91
CA THR A 2 14.40 9.05 36.96
C THR A 2 14.02 8.13 35.84
N ASN A 3 12.73 7.70 35.82
CA ASN A 3 12.11 7.00 34.72
C ASN A 3 12.10 7.92 33.48
N LYS A 4 13.09 7.79 32.62
CA LYS A 4 12.99 8.28 31.25
C LYS A 4 11.95 7.41 30.53
N LEU A 5 10.69 7.83 30.55
CA LEU A 5 9.71 7.42 29.56
C LEU A 5 10.31 7.74 28.19
N LYS A 6 10.77 6.71 27.46
CA LYS A 6 11.10 6.82 26.04
C LYS A 6 9.90 7.47 25.36
N GLN A 7 9.99 8.76 25.05
CA GLN A 7 9.10 9.39 24.08
C GLN A 7 9.17 8.52 22.84
N ARG A 8 8.05 7.86 22.51
CA ARG A 8 7.90 7.15 21.24
C ARG A 8 8.01 8.22 20.17
N GLU A 9 9.14 8.24 19.49
CA GLU A 9 9.35 9.16 18.37
C GLU A 9 8.18 9.01 17.41
N SER A 10 7.55 10.12 17.09
CA SER A 10 6.48 10.19 16.10
C SER A 10 7.13 10.11 14.72
N TYR A 11 6.79 9.11 13.93
CA TYR A 11 7.23 8.96 12.54
C TYR A 11 6.05 9.18 11.61
N PRO A 12 5.74 10.43 11.23
CA PRO A 12 4.64 10.69 10.32
C PRO A 12 4.82 10.00 8.97
N ILE A 13 3.77 9.32 8.53
CA ILE A 13 3.73 8.56 7.28
C ILE A 13 2.63 9.14 6.39
N LEU A 14 2.94 9.38 5.13
CA LEU A 14 1.97 9.66 4.08
C LEU A 14 1.93 8.50 3.10
N VAL A 15 0.74 8.06 2.71
CA VAL A 15 0.56 7.06 1.66
C VAL A 15 -0.36 7.59 0.56
N ILE A 16 -0.08 7.16 -0.67
CA ILE A 16 -0.87 7.51 -1.85
C ILE A 16 -1.26 6.23 -2.58
N HIS A 17 -2.56 6.04 -2.78
CA HIS A 17 -3.11 4.85 -3.41
C HIS A 17 -4.05 5.20 -4.56
N SER A 18 -4.06 4.37 -5.60
CA SER A 18 -5.08 4.43 -6.66
C SER A 18 -5.64 3.05 -6.96
N THR A 19 -6.91 3.03 -7.30
CA THR A 19 -7.65 1.86 -7.76
C THR A 19 -8.06 2.04 -9.22
N ASP A 20 -9.01 1.25 -9.69
CA ASP A 20 -9.56 1.41 -11.05
C ASP A 20 -10.46 2.65 -11.17
N THR A 21 -11.06 3.09 -10.08
CA THR A 21 -12.14 4.10 -10.06
C THR A 21 -11.90 5.26 -9.12
N SER A 22 -10.86 5.20 -8.29
CA SER A 22 -10.60 6.18 -7.24
C SER A 22 -9.10 6.33 -6.96
N PHE A 23 -8.77 7.40 -6.26
CA PHE A 23 -7.50 7.57 -5.59
C PHE A 23 -7.73 8.01 -4.15
N GLY A 24 -6.70 7.89 -3.31
CA GLY A 24 -6.78 8.33 -1.93
C GLY A 24 -5.42 8.62 -1.33
N PHE A 25 -5.47 9.36 -0.24
CA PHE A 25 -4.35 9.67 0.64
C PHE A 25 -4.62 9.10 2.02
N GLY A 26 -3.59 8.59 2.67
CA GLY A 26 -3.63 8.20 4.07
C GLY A 26 -2.49 8.91 4.81
N TYR A 27 -2.79 9.46 5.99
CA TYR A 27 -1.80 10.11 6.83
C TYR A 27 -1.87 9.55 8.25
N ARG A 28 -0.73 9.12 8.77
CA ARG A 28 -0.56 8.67 10.15
C ARG A 28 0.48 9.52 10.84
N LYS A 29 0.05 10.26 11.87
CA LYS A 29 0.91 11.19 12.60
C LYS A 29 1.76 10.50 13.66
N THR A 30 1.22 9.46 14.27
CA THR A 30 1.85 8.73 15.38
C THR A 30 1.65 7.21 15.18
N ASN A 31 2.34 6.39 15.96
CA ASN A 31 2.13 4.94 15.94
C ASN A 31 0.75 4.48 16.46
N ASN A 32 -0.16 5.40 16.74
CA ASN A 32 -1.54 5.09 17.13
C ASN A 32 -2.40 4.90 15.87
N LEU A 33 -2.88 3.69 15.64
CA LEU A 33 -3.72 3.30 14.50
C LEU A 33 -5.08 4.05 14.47
N GLU A 34 -5.55 4.55 15.61
CA GLU A 34 -6.81 5.28 15.70
C GLU A 34 -6.72 6.72 15.16
N SER A 35 -5.48 7.21 14.93
CA SER A 35 -5.22 8.56 14.43
C SER A 35 -5.06 8.64 12.92
N ASP A 36 -5.42 7.59 12.18
CA ASP A 36 -5.29 7.58 10.72
C ASP A 36 -6.31 8.51 10.07
N GLU A 37 -5.81 9.49 9.33
CA GLU A 37 -6.61 10.35 8.49
C GLU A 37 -6.63 9.79 7.07
N LEU A 38 -7.81 9.66 6.47
CA LEU A 38 -8.00 9.12 5.13
C LEU A 38 -8.81 10.07 4.27
N PHE A 39 -8.36 10.27 3.05
CA PHE A 39 -9.07 10.96 1.99
C PHE A 39 -9.25 10.03 0.79
N ILE A 40 -10.45 9.93 0.27
CA ILE A 40 -10.79 9.08 -0.88
C ILE A 40 -11.66 9.88 -1.85
N LYS A 41 -11.28 9.87 -3.11
CA LYS A 41 -12.04 10.53 -4.18
C LYS A 41 -12.17 9.61 -5.39
N LYS A 42 -13.38 9.51 -5.93
CA LYS A 42 -13.61 8.84 -7.21
C LYS A 42 -13.02 9.67 -8.34
N PHE A 43 -12.59 9.01 -9.40
CA PHE A 43 -12.11 9.70 -10.57
C PHE A 43 -13.22 10.54 -11.20
N ASP A 44 -12.87 11.75 -11.52
CA ASP A 44 -13.56 12.65 -12.40
C ASP A 44 -12.70 12.90 -13.65
N ASN A 45 -13.20 13.68 -14.58
CA ASN A 45 -12.50 14.00 -15.83
C ASN A 45 -11.23 14.85 -15.61
N ASP A 46 -11.07 15.44 -14.42
CA ASP A 46 -10.00 16.39 -14.09
C ASP A 46 -9.00 15.87 -13.06
N LEU A 47 -8.75 14.55 -13.02
CA LEU A 47 -7.83 13.94 -12.04
C LEU A 47 -6.49 14.67 -11.96
N CYS A 48 -5.88 15.01 -13.10
CA CYS A 48 -4.58 15.67 -13.15
C CYS A 48 -4.57 17.03 -12.47
N ASN A 49 -5.62 17.81 -12.65
CA ASN A 49 -5.73 19.17 -12.11
C ASN A 49 -6.09 19.16 -10.62
N ASN A 50 -6.85 18.16 -10.20
CA ASN A 50 -7.38 18.09 -8.84
C ASN A 50 -6.45 17.41 -7.84
N LEU A 51 -5.58 16.49 -8.28
CA LEU A 51 -4.75 15.66 -7.39
C LEU A 51 -3.90 16.50 -6.42
N ILE A 52 -3.19 17.51 -6.91
CA ILE A 52 -2.35 18.39 -6.09
C ILE A 52 -3.19 19.27 -5.18
N ASN A 53 -4.30 19.81 -5.68
CA ASN A 53 -5.22 20.61 -4.89
C ASN A 53 -5.86 19.80 -3.75
N ASP A 54 -6.26 18.57 -4.04
CA ASP A 54 -6.84 17.67 -3.05
C ASP A 54 -5.80 17.25 -1.99
N LEU A 55 -4.55 17.03 -2.38
CA LEU A 55 -3.46 16.77 -1.43
C LEU A 55 -3.21 17.99 -0.52
N ASN A 56 -3.17 19.19 -1.07
CA ASN A 56 -2.97 20.42 -0.30
C ASN A 56 -4.12 20.72 0.69
N LYS A 57 -5.34 20.25 0.37
CA LYS A 57 -6.48 20.32 1.29
C LYS A 57 -6.41 19.25 2.38
N PHE A 58 -5.86 18.08 2.03
CA PHE A 58 -5.77 16.94 2.93
C PHE A 58 -4.66 17.11 3.98
N ILE A 59 -3.48 17.59 3.58
CA ILE A 59 -2.34 17.75 4.48
C ILE A 59 -1.77 19.17 4.38
N SER A 60 -1.52 19.79 5.53
CA SER A 60 -0.88 21.11 5.57
C SER A 60 0.58 21.02 5.13
N LYS A 61 1.10 22.12 4.58
CA LYS A 61 2.52 22.22 4.17
C LYS A 61 3.49 21.89 5.32
N GLU A 62 3.16 22.30 6.54
CA GLU A 62 3.97 22.02 7.73
C GLU A 62 4.02 20.53 8.06
N ASN A 63 2.88 19.83 7.98
CA ASN A 63 2.82 18.39 8.21
C ASN A 63 3.50 17.63 7.09
N LEU A 64 3.36 18.08 5.84
CA LEU A 64 4.04 17.49 4.69
C LEU A 64 5.56 17.53 4.85
N GLN A 65 6.11 18.62 5.35
CA GLN A 65 7.56 18.76 5.62
C GLN A 65 8.07 17.88 6.76
N LYS A 66 7.19 17.43 7.65
CA LYS A 66 7.53 16.56 8.78
C LYS A 66 7.41 15.07 8.46
N ILE A 67 7.01 14.70 7.25
CA ILE A 67 6.87 13.31 6.86
C ILE A 67 8.22 12.61 6.88
N ASN A 68 8.29 11.50 7.60
CA ASN A 68 9.46 10.66 7.69
C ASN A 68 9.50 9.57 6.61
N LYS A 69 8.33 9.22 6.05
CA LYS A 69 8.21 8.20 5.03
C LYS A 69 7.00 8.44 4.14
N LEU A 70 7.21 8.26 2.85
CA LEU A 70 6.15 8.26 1.85
C LEU A 70 6.03 6.87 1.23
N SER A 71 4.81 6.39 1.04
CA SER A 71 4.59 5.13 0.32
C SER A 71 3.52 5.29 -0.75
N VAL A 72 3.68 4.55 -1.84
CA VAL A 72 2.78 4.65 -3.00
C VAL A 72 2.43 3.27 -3.56
N SER A 73 1.17 3.10 -3.97
CA SER A 73 0.78 1.93 -4.75
C SER A 73 1.23 2.06 -6.21
N ILE A 74 1.79 0.99 -6.77
CA ILE A 74 2.29 0.97 -8.16
C ILE A 74 1.37 0.19 -9.11
N GLY A 75 0.15 -0.15 -8.68
CA GLY A 75 -0.79 -0.99 -9.43
C GLY A 75 -0.61 -2.49 -9.16
N PRO A 76 -1.35 -3.34 -9.87
CA PRO A 76 -2.28 -3.05 -10.98
C PRO A 76 -3.50 -2.23 -10.57
N ALA A 77 -3.81 -1.18 -11.36
CA ALA A 77 -4.95 -0.29 -11.18
C ALA A 77 -5.20 0.47 -12.49
N ASN A 78 -5.95 1.58 -12.46
CA ASN A 78 -6.06 2.48 -13.59
C ASN A 78 -4.67 2.97 -14.01
N PHE A 79 -4.29 2.74 -15.27
CA PHE A 79 -2.93 2.99 -15.76
C PHE A 79 -2.51 4.47 -15.63
N ASN A 80 -3.36 5.39 -16.03
CA ASN A 80 -3.05 6.82 -16.00
C ASN A 80 -2.97 7.33 -14.55
N ALA A 81 -3.90 6.92 -13.71
CA ALA A 81 -3.91 7.29 -12.30
C ALA A 81 -2.67 6.75 -11.55
N SER A 82 -2.32 5.47 -11.76
CA SER A 82 -1.15 4.88 -11.12
C SER A 82 0.15 5.59 -11.49
N ARG A 83 0.32 5.97 -12.76
CA ARG A 83 1.49 6.74 -13.19
C ARG A 83 1.53 8.12 -12.54
N LEU A 84 0.39 8.79 -12.49
CA LEU A 84 0.29 10.14 -11.94
C LEU A 84 0.63 10.18 -10.44
N ILE A 85 0.07 9.25 -9.64
CA ILE A 85 0.36 9.19 -8.21
C ILE A 85 1.82 8.80 -7.93
N VAL A 86 2.43 7.95 -8.76
CA VAL A 86 3.86 7.60 -8.64
C VAL A 86 4.75 8.81 -8.91
N VAL A 87 4.44 9.58 -9.97
CA VAL A 87 5.17 10.82 -10.26
C VAL A 87 5.01 11.82 -9.11
N LEU A 88 3.79 12.02 -8.60
CA LEU A 88 3.54 12.90 -7.46
C LEU A 88 4.35 12.46 -6.22
N ALA A 89 4.29 11.17 -5.88
CA ALA A 89 5.01 10.61 -4.74
C ALA A 89 6.53 10.83 -4.86
N ARG A 90 7.11 10.57 -6.04
CA ARG A 90 8.53 10.81 -6.30
C ARG A 90 8.91 12.28 -6.15
N THR A 91 8.10 13.17 -6.71
CA THR A 91 8.35 14.63 -6.61
C THR A 91 8.32 15.09 -5.15
N ILE A 92 7.32 14.66 -4.37
CA ILE A 92 7.24 15.00 -2.96
C ILE A 92 8.44 14.45 -2.19
N SER A 93 8.74 13.15 -2.35
CA SER A 93 9.87 12.48 -1.69
C SER A 93 11.19 13.22 -1.94
N GLN A 94 11.43 13.64 -3.17
CA GLN A 94 12.63 14.42 -3.53
C GLN A 94 12.63 15.82 -2.90
N GLN A 95 11.49 16.51 -2.87
CA GLN A 95 11.40 17.87 -2.34
C GLN A 95 11.59 17.93 -0.82
N ILE A 96 11.08 16.96 -0.09
CA ILE A 96 11.18 16.91 1.38
C ILE A 96 12.29 15.98 1.87
N ASN A 97 13.04 15.36 0.94
CA ASN A 97 14.14 14.43 1.21
C ASN A 97 13.73 13.28 2.15
N CYS A 98 12.58 12.64 1.90
CA CYS A 98 12.10 11.49 2.67
C CYS A 98 12.18 10.19 1.85
N PRO A 99 12.37 9.02 2.50
CA PRO A 99 12.31 7.73 1.84
C PRO A 99 10.96 7.48 1.16
N LEU A 100 11.01 6.85 -0.02
CA LEU A 100 9.82 6.45 -0.79
C LEU A 100 9.78 4.94 -0.94
N ASP A 101 8.74 4.30 -0.40
CA ASP A 101 8.45 2.89 -0.64
C ASP A 101 7.36 2.74 -1.70
N SER A 102 7.38 1.58 -2.36
CA SER A 102 6.34 1.22 -3.32
C SER A 102 5.81 -0.18 -3.05
N PHE A 103 4.50 -0.35 -3.19
CA PHE A 103 3.80 -1.62 -2.97
C PHE A 103 2.90 -1.94 -4.15
N SER A 104 2.80 -3.22 -4.52
CA SER A 104 1.81 -3.60 -5.51
C SER A 104 0.39 -3.48 -4.94
N SER A 105 -0.60 -3.10 -5.76
CA SER A 105 -1.99 -3.07 -5.29
C SER A 105 -2.47 -4.46 -4.87
N PHE A 106 -1.90 -5.52 -5.43
CA PHE A 106 -2.23 -6.89 -5.04
C PHE A 106 -1.64 -7.24 -3.67
N GLU A 107 -0.43 -6.78 -3.35
CA GLU A 107 0.17 -6.95 -2.02
C GLU A 107 -0.68 -6.27 -0.94
N ILE A 108 -1.12 -5.03 -1.21
CA ILE A 108 -1.96 -4.26 -0.29
C ILE A 108 -3.27 -5.02 0.02
N MET A 109 -3.92 -5.64 -0.97
CA MET A 109 -5.17 -6.35 -0.75
C MET A 109 -5.00 -7.82 -0.32
N ALA A 110 -3.79 -8.37 -0.35
CA ALA A 110 -3.54 -9.79 -0.16
C ALA A 110 -3.97 -10.29 1.24
N LYS A 111 -3.70 -9.51 2.29
CA LYS A 111 -4.10 -9.84 3.66
C LYS A 111 -5.62 -9.90 3.82
N ARG A 112 -6.33 -8.91 3.26
CA ARG A 112 -7.80 -8.85 3.26
C ARG A 112 -8.41 -10.02 2.49
N ILE A 113 -7.86 -10.36 1.32
CA ILE A 113 -8.30 -11.50 0.51
C ILE A 113 -8.08 -12.81 1.26
N ALA A 114 -6.91 -13.01 1.87
CA ALA A 114 -6.61 -14.21 2.65
C ALA A 114 -7.58 -14.36 3.83
N SER A 115 -7.83 -13.29 4.59
CA SER A 115 -8.75 -13.28 5.73
C SER A 115 -10.17 -13.59 5.30
N LYS A 116 -10.67 -12.94 4.24
CA LYS A 116 -12.03 -13.15 3.73
C LYS A 116 -12.29 -14.59 3.27
N ASN A 117 -11.26 -15.26 2.78
CA ASN A 117 -11.36 -16.63 2.27
C ASN A 117 -10.86 -17.69 3.27
N ASN A 118 -10.66 -17.32 4.53
CA ASN A 118 -10.21 -18.20 5.62
C ASN A 118 -8.92 -18.96 5.29
N ILE A 119 -7.96 -18.27 4.63
CA ILE A 119 -6.68 -18.86 4.28
C ILE A 119 -5.69 -18.52 5.37
N PHE A 120 -5.53 -19.38 6.38
CA PHE A 120 -4.67 -19.13 7.53
C PHE A 120 -3.55 -20.17 7.70
N THR A 121 -3.44 -21.14 6.78
CA THR A 121 -2.42 -22.18 6.87
C THR A 121 -1.05 -21.63 6.48
N ASN A 122 -0.06 -21.78 7.36
CA ASN A 122 1.32 -21.38 7.10
C ASN A 122 1.88 -22.03 5.82
N LYS A 123 2.68 -21.27 5.07
CA LYS A 123 3.25 -21.67 3.76
C LYS A 123 2.22 -21.96 2.67
N LYS A 124 0.92 -21.71 2.91
CA LYS A 124 -0.08 -21.79 1.86
C LYS A 124 0.07 -20.61 0.92
N SER A 125 0.17 -20.89 -0.36
CA SER A 125 0.27 -19.85 -1.39
C SER A 125 -1.01 -19.74 -2.21
N PHE A 126 -1.28 -18.52 -2.70
CA PHE A 126 -2.43 -18.21 -3.53
C PHE A 126 -2.07 -17.13 -4.56
N TRP A 127 -2.84 -17.07 -5.62
CA TRP A 127 -2.72 -16.06 -6.65
C TRP A 127 -3.79 -14.98 -6.47
N ILE A 128 -3.41 -13.73 -6.71
CA ILE A 128 -4.36 -12.64 -6.95
C ILE A 128 -4.25 -12.27 -8.41
N TYR A 129 -5.38 -12.17 -9.08
CA TYR A 129 -5.40 -11.86 -10.50
C TYR A 129 -6.46 -10.80 -10.85
N LYS A 130 -6.21 -10.14 -11.98
CA LYS A 130 -7.13 -9.21 -12.62
C LYS A 130 -7.21 -9.54 -14.10
N LYS A 131 -8.43 -9.70 -14.62
CA LYS A 131 -8.66 -9.99 -16.03
C LYS A 131 -8.39 -8.75 -16.89
N LEU A 132 -7.66 -8.91 -17.96
CA LEU A 132 -7.41 -7.87 -18.94
C LEU A 132 -8.51 -7.85 -20.01
N LYS A 133 -8.89 -6.66 -20.49
CA LYS A 133 -9.97 -6.51 -21.51
C LYS A 133 -9.68 -7.24 -22.81
N ARG A 134 -8.42 -7.36 -23.23
CA ARG A 134 -8.07 -7.93 -24.55
C ARG A 134 -7.56 -9.36 -24.46
N LYS A 135 -6.56 -9.67 -23.64
CA LYS A 135 -6.01 -11.04 -23.52
C LYS A 135 -5.32 -11.27 -22.18
N GLY A 136 -5.62 -12.40 -21.53
CA GLY A 136 -4.91 -12.86 -20.36
C GLY A 136 -5.27 -12.14 -19.06
N PHE A 137 -4.36 -12.22 -18.13
CA PHE A 137 -4.53 -11.71 -16.77
C PHE A 137 -3.26 -10.98 -16.33
N ILE A 138 -3.39 -10.05 -15.38
CA ILE A 138 -2.29 -9.68 -14.53
C ILE A 138 -2.42 -10.54 -13.28
N ALA A 139 -1.37 -11.23 -12.86
CA ALA A 139 -1.40 -12.08 -11.68
C ALA A 139 -0.11 -11.99 -10.87
N GLY A 140 -0.25 -12.00 -9.55
CA GLY A 140 0.82 -12.06 -8.57
C GLY A 140 0.60 -13.21 -7.60
N LYS A 141 1.67 -13.79 -7.03
CA LYS A 141 1.60 -14.91 -6.08
C LYS A 141 2.03 -14.47 -4.69
N TYR A 142 1.27 -14.88 -3.71
CA TYR A 142 1.43 -14.52 -2.31
C TYR A 142 1.49 -15.76 -1.44
N GLU A 143 2.27 -15.70 -0.38
CA GLU A 143 2.44 -16.79 0.58
C GLU A 143 2.14 -16.29 1.99
N ILE A 144 1.44 -17.11 2.75
CA ILE A 144 1.15 -16.86 4.16
C ILE A 144 2.35 -17.26 4.99
N CYS A 145 2.86 -16.31 5.77
CA CYS A 145 3.90 -16.52 6.75
C CYS A 145 3.34 -16.20 8.14
N HIS A 146 3.49 -17.10 9.09
CA HIS A 146 3.19 -16.77 10.50
C HIS A 146 4.42 -16.12 11.14
N ASN A 147 4.17 -15.06 11.89
CA ASN A 147 5.24 -14.48 12.68
C ASN A 147 5.52 -15.40 13.88
N GLU A 148 6.74 -15.91 13.99
CA GLU A 148 7.13 -16.81 15.09
C GLU A 148 6.96 -16.17 16.49
N LYS A 149 6.91 -14.83 16.55
CA LYS A 149 6.75 -14.07 17.80
C LYS A 149 5.30 -13.79 18.18
N ASN A 150 4.38 -13.77 17.22
CA ASN A 150 2.95 -13.51 17.41
C ASN A 150 2.16 -14.33 16.39
N SER A 151 1.71 -15.50 16.76
CA SER A 151 0.94 -16.41 15.90
C SER A 151 -0.42 -15.86 15.43
N SER A 152 -0.87 -14.73 15.98
CA SER A 152 -2.10 -14.04 15.57
C SER A 152 -1.93 -13.09 14.40
N ASP A 153 -0.72 -12.64 14.08
CA ASP A 153 -0.48 -11.69 13.00
C ASP A 153 -0.24 -12.42 11.67
N LEU A 154 -1.22 -12.31 10.78
CA LEU A 154 -1.11 -12.80 9.41
C LEU A 154 -0.12 -11.91 8.64
N VAL A 155 1.03 -12.47 8.30
CA VAL A 155 2.03 -11.83 7.44
C VAL A 155 1.93 -12.44 6.05
N ILE A 156 1.84 -11.60 5.04
CA ILE A 156 1.82 -12.03 3.63
C ILE A 156 3.16 -11.64 3.00
N ARG A 157 3.74 -12.57 2.25
CA ARG A 157 4.93 -12.34 1.44
C ARG A 157 4.57 -12.43 -0.04
N GLU A 158 4.94 -11.42 -0.80
CA GLU A 158 4.89 -11.47 -2.26
C GLU A 158 6.02 -12.38 -2.77
N THR A 159 5.65 -13.48 -3.44
CA THR A 159 6.60 -14.46 -4.00
C THR A 159 6.77 -14.32 -5.50
N VAL A 160 5.76 -13.78 -6.17
CA VAL A 160 5.80 -13.42 -7.60
C VAL A 160 5.13 -12.06 -7.76
N LEU A 161 5.89 -11.09 -8.22
CA LEU A 161 5.39 -9.76 -8.58
C LEU A 161 4.26 -9.85 -9.62
N PRO A 162 3.27 -8.96 -9.57
CA PRO A 162 2.21 -8.89 -10.58
C PRO A 162 2.79 -8.75 -11.99
N LYS A 163 2.45 -9.71 -12.84
CA LYS A 163 2.87 -9.75 -14.25
C LYS A 163 1.76 -10.25 -15.15
N VAL A 164 1.89 -9.94 -16.43
CA VAL A 164 0.95 -10.43 -17.44
C VAL A 164 1.17 -11.93 -17.68
N VAL A 165 0.11 -12.71 -17.58
CA VAL A 165 0.09 -14.15 -17.86
C VAL A 165 -1.05 -14.46 -18.85
N LYS A 166 -0.84 -15.46 -19.71
CA LYS A 166 -1.86 -15.87 -20.68
C LYS A 166 -3.00 -16.64 -20.00
N GLU A 167 -2.63 -17.52 -19.07
CA GLU A 167 -3.55 -18.43 -18.39
C GLU A 167 -3.16 -18.53 -16.90
N LEU A 168 -4.15 -18.74 -16.06
CA LEU A 168 -3.95 -19.09 -14.65
C LEU A 168 -3.88 -20.62 -14.54
N LYS A 169 -2.96 -21.13 -13.74
CA LYS A 169 -2.86 -22.57 -13.48
C LYS A 169 -4.10 -23.05 -12.73
N SER A 170 -4.91 -23.87 -13.34
CA SER A 170 -6.22 -24.33 -12.85
C SER A 170 -6.20 -25.08 -11.51
N LYS A 171 -5.02 -25.55 -11.07
CA LYS A 171 -4.86 -26.31 -9.81
C LYS A 171 -4.42 -25.46 -8.63
N GLU A 172 -4.05 -24.19 -8.84
CA GLU A 172 -3.59 -23.30 -7.77
C GLU A 172 -4.75 -22.42 -7.28
N LEU A 173 -4.78 -22.18 -5.97
CA LEU A 173 -5.75 -21.30 -5.34
C LEU A 173 -5.60 -19.88 -5.91
N SER A 174 -6.69 -19.33 -6.45
CA SER A 174 -6.64 -18.03 -7.11
C SER A 174 -7.88 -17.20 -6.82
N PHE A 175 -7.70 -15.90 -6.61
CA PHE A 175 -8.75 -14.94 -6.28
C PHE A 175 -8.69 -13.73 -7.22
N GLU A 176 -9.85 -13.26 -7.62
CA GLU A 176 -9.94 -12.02 -8.37
C GLU A 176 -9.63 -10.82 -7.47
N ALA A 177 -8.87 -9.87 -7.99
CA ALA A 177 -8.54 -8.63 -7.28
C ALA A 177 -9.80 -7.82 -7.01
N THR A 178 -9.99 -7.44 -5.76
CA THR A 178 -11.12 -6.61 -5.30
C THR A 178 -10.59 -5.42 -4.53
N TYR A 179 -10.83 -4.21 -5.03
CA TYR A 179 -10.38 -2.99 -4.37
C TYR A 179 -11.35 -2.59 -3.25
N ASN A 180 -10.80 -2.13 -2.14
CA ASN A 180 -11.52 -1.48 -1.06
C ASN A 180 -10.71 -0.28 -0.60
N ASP A 181 -11.06 0.90 -1.10
CA ASP A 181 -10.26 2.13 -0.94
C ASP A 181 -9.86 2.40 0.51
N LYS A 182 -10.78 2.23 1.47
CA LYS A 182 -10.54 2.50 2.88
C LYS A 182 -9.62 1.46 3.53
N GLU A 183 -9.89 0.18 3.29
CA GLU A 183 -9.10 -0.92 3.87
C GLU A 183 -7.72 -0.98 3.21
N ASP A 184 -7.65 -0.76 1.90
CA ASP A 184 -6.41 -0.77 1.14
C ASP A 184 -5.48 0.40 1.57
N LEU A 185 -6.02 1.60 1.84
CA LEU A 185 -5.24 2.71 2.40
C LEU A 185 -4.71 2.42 3.81
N LYS A 186 -5.52 1.81 4.67
CA LYS A 186 -5.08 1.41 6.02
C LYS A 186 -3.98 0.36 5.97
N GLU A 187 -4.14 -0.67 5.14
CA GLU A 187 -3.10 -1.70 4.98
C GLU A 187 -1.82 -1.10 4.40
N LEU A 188 -1.90 -0.13 3.47
CA LEU A 188 -0.73 0.56 2.95
C LEU A 188 0.00 1.36 4.03
N LEU A 189 -0.72 2.01 4.97
CA LEU A 189 -0.14 2.65 6.15
C LEU A 189 0.55 1.63 7.06
N ASP A 190 -0.05 0.47 7.27
CA ASP A 190 0.51 -0.59 8.10
C ASP A 190 1.77 -1.21 7.48
N LEU A 191 1.77 -1.48 6.18
CA LEU A 191 2.94 -1.95 5.44
C LEU A 191 4.08 -0.92 5.49
N SER A 192 3.75 0.35 5.29
CA SER A 192 4.71 1.45 5.38
C SER A 192 5.36 1.54 6.77
N ASN A 193 4.57 1.39 7.84
CA ASN A 193 5.07 1.41 9.21
C ASN A 193 5.97 0.22 9.54
N LYS A 194 5.63 -0.98 9.08
CA LYS A 194 6.46 -2.18 9.25
C LYS A 194 7.84 -2.02 8.62
N ASN A 195 7.91 -1.43 7.44
CA ASN A 195 9.18 -1.17 6.76
C ASN A 195 10.03 -0.10 7.45
N LEU A 196 9.42 0.87 8.15
CA LEU A 196 10.15 1.82 9.00
C LEU A 196 10.88 1.12 10.15
N LEU A 197 10.23 0.14 10.76
CA LEU A 197 10.80 -0.62 11.88
C LEU A 197 11.91 -1.58 11.43
N ASN A 198 11.91 -1.98 10.15
CA ASN A 198 12.87 -2.93 9.57
C ASN A 198 13.93 -2.25 8.67
N SER A 199 13.93 -0.92 8.56
CA SER A 199 14.78 -0.18 7.62
C SER A 199 16.25 -0.14 8.05
N ASN A 200 16.95 -1.23 7.74
CA ASN A 200 18.36 -1.24 7.39
C ASN A 200 18.57 -1.66 5.94
N VAL A 201 17.60 -1.45 5.06
CA VAL A 201 17.68 -1.85 3.65
C VAL A 201 17.46 -0.63 2.76
N ASP A 202 18.53 -0.22 2.10
CA ASP A 202 18.52 0.74 0.99
C ASP A 202 17.58 0.26 -0.11
N SER A 203 16.39 0.83 -0.22
CA SER A 203 15.35 0.37 -1.14
C SER A 203 15.34 1.05 -2.51
N TRP A 204 16.33 1.89 -2.85
CA TRP A 204 16.46 2.47 -4.20
C TRP A 204 17.92 2.83 -4.53
N ARG A 205 18.70 1.85 -4.98
CA ARG A 205 19.83 2.05 -5.87
C ARG A 205 19.56 1.48 -7.23
#